data_10b097c09823ad714c40bc3415e0b4e8
#
_entry.id   10b097c09823ad714c40bc3415e0b4e8
#
_cell.length_a   1.000
_cell.length_b   1.000
_cell.length_c   1.000
_cell.angle_alpha   90.00
_cell.angle_beta   90.00
_cell.angle_gamma   90.00
#
_symmetry.space_group_name_H-M   'P 1'
#
loop_
_entity.id
_entity.type
_entity.pdbx_description
1 polymer ?
#
loop_
_entity_poly.entity_id
_entity_poly.type
_entity_poly.pdbx_seq_one_letter_code
_entity_poly.pdbx_strand_id
1 'polypeptide(L)'
;KNNLTPGGDSPRAMELSATLNIPVQLIYDKPFLNALAEALDEQQEATKNSDLDVNSIIKETAHCREKANDFKAVLLTGATGFLGVHILKELTEKNVDIYCLVRNEERFNNQLKYYFNKIDLSRVKTVIGDIEKENLGLSESRYKDLAERIDTVLHVAANVHHAGDYADLERTNVFGTKNVIAFCKDADAVLQHTSTVSVHGAATVKQRYGKNILDESILDIGQRYEDNVYIRSKYCAEQEVLAARLDGLKTNIYRIGNLTWRTGDGRFQKNSVDNGYLHRVHAILKLGMVNENMDKYPTDLTAVNECAKAFVNLAFTGDTNEIYHLYNPNFLKTEDMFKRLDVPYRIVSTQETIETVFANADDRDIHVYMFYMIISGRSRNIEMKNEYTVAKLRETGFKWSEPTREY
;
A
#
# COMPACT_ATOMS: atom_id res chain seq x y z
N LYS A 1 -0.70 2.40 -37.68
CA LYS A 1 -2.10 2.69 -37.28
C LYS A 1 -2.25 2.27 -35.83
N ASN A 2 -2.38 3.24 -34.96
CA ASN A 2 -2.42 3.04 -33.53
C ASN A 2 -3.85 2.76 -33.11
N ASN A 3 -4.07 1.59 -32.52
CA ASN A 3 -5.31 1.24 -31.86
C ASN A 3 -5.04 0.91 -30.38
N LEU A 4 -4.35 1.81 -29.67
CA LEU A 4 -4.34 1.79 -28.21
C LEU A 4 -5.40 2.79 -27.77
N THR A 5 -6.57 2.29 -27.38
CA THR A 5 -7.62 3.11 -26.76
C THR A 5 -7.21 3.42 -25.33
N PRO A 6 -7.31 4.70 -24.88
CA PRO A 6 -7.10 5.05 -23.47
C PRO A 6 -8.09 4.29 -22.59
N GLY A 7 -7.58 3.58 -21.59
CA GLY A 7 -8.40 2.91 -20.56
C GLY A 7 -8.62 1.41 -20.71
N GLY A 8 -7.97 0.76 -21.66
CA GLY A 8 -8.00 -0.70 -21.79
C GLY A 8 -6.64 -1.34 -21.56
N ASP A 9 -6.55 -2.32 -20.67
CA ASP A 9 -5.38 -3.17 -20.50
C ASP A 9 -5.16 -3.96 -21.81
N SER A 10 -4.34 -3.44 -22.71
CA SER A 10 -4.09 -4.09 -24.01
C SER A 10 -2.97 -5.12 -23.85
N PRO A 11 -3.19 -6.40 -24.18
CA PRO A 11 -2.12 -7.40 -24.23
C PRO A 11 -0.92 -6.95 -25.06
N ARG A 12 -1.14 -6.19 -26.12
CA ARG A 12 -0.08 -5.64 -26.98
C ARG A 12 0.76 -4.56 -26.28
N ALA A 13 0.16 -3.72 -25.44
CA ALA A 13 0.90 -2.75 -24.65
C ALA A 13 1.80 -3.45 -23.62
N MET A 14 1.30 -4.52 -23.02
CA MET A 14 2.05 -5.33 -22.08
C MET A 14 3.18 -6.10 -22.76
N GLU A 15 2.94 -6.68 -23.94
CA GLU A 15 3.96 -7.33 -24.75
C GLU A 15 5.08 -6.35 -25.13
N LEU A 16 4.71 -5.14 -25.57
CA LEU A 16 5.66 -4.08 -25.90
C LEU A 16 6.45 -3.63 -24.67
N SER A 17 5.79 -3.48 -23.53
CA SER A 17 6.43 -3.17 -22.24
C SER A 17 7.45 -4.23 -21.84
N ALA A 18 7.11 -5.51 -21.97
CA ALA A 18 8.03 -6.61 -21.70
C ALA A 18 9.21 -6.66 -22.67
N THR A 19 8.94 -6.46 -23.97
CA THR A 19 9.95 -6.51 -25.05
C THR A 19 10.94 -5.37 -24.93
N LEU A 20 10.46 -4.16 -24.68
CA LEU A 20 11.28 -2.94 -24.59
C LEU A 20 11.83 -2.72 -23.16
N ASN A 21 11.42 -3.53 -22.20
CA ASN A 21 11.75 -3.36 -20.78
C ASN A 21 11.44 -1.97 -20.23
N ILE A 22 10.25 -1.43 -20.57
CA ILE A 22 9.76 -0.11 -20.18
C ILE A 22 8.45 -0.22 -19.42
N PRO A 23 8.07 0.80 -18.60
CA PRO A 23 6.78 0.82 -17.92
C PRO A 23 5.61 0.73 -18.89
N VAL A 24 4.64 -0.12 -18.59
CA VAL A 24 3.42 -0.21 -19.41
C VAL A 24 2.66 1.13 -19.40
N GLN A 25 2.69 1.85 -18.28
CA GLN A 25 2.07 3.16 -18.16
C GLN A 25 2.66 4.16 -19.18
N LEU A 26 3.97 4.12 -19.39
CA LEU A 26 4.62 4.99 -20.38
C LEU A 26 4.09 4.76 -21.80
N ILE A 27 3.71 3.51 -22.14
CA ILE A 27 3.11 3.17 -23.43
C ILE A 27 1.71 3.77 -23.56
N TYR A 28 0.94 3.80 -22.47
CA TYR A 28 -0.38 4.43 -22.44
C TYR A 28 -0.31 5.96 -22.50
N ASP A 29 0.62 6.55 -21.75
CA ASP A 29 0.82 8.00 -21.72
C ASP A 29 1.40 8.54 -23.03
N LYS A 30 2.19 7.74 -23.73
CA LYS A 30 2.89 8.06 -24.98
C LYS A 30 2.59 7.03 -26.07
N PRO A 31 1.36 7.01 -26.62
CA PRO A 31 0.91 5.96 -27.54
C PRO A 31 1.53 6.04 -28.93
N PHE A 32 2.33 7.07 -29.20
CA PHE A 32 3.06 7.24 -30.47
C PHE A 32 4.54 6.89 -30.26
N LEU A 33 5.12 6.13 -31.18
CA LEU A 33 6.50 5.63 -31.09
C LEU A 33 7.55 6.73 -30.93
N ASN A 34 7.40 7.86 -31.60
CA ASN A 34 8.29 9.02 -31.47
C ASN A 34 8.15 9.68 -30.07
N ALA A 35 6.94 9.89 -29.62
CA ALA A 35 6.69 10.43 -28.27
C ALA A 35 7.16 9.47 -27.14
N LEU A 36 7.10 8.16 -27.41
CA LEU A 36 7.63 7.16 -26.49
C LEU A 36 9.16 7.17 -26.46
N ALA A 37 9.81 7.31 -27.65
CA ALA A 37 11.26 7.42 -27.74
C ALA A 37 11.79 8.70 -27.05
N GLU A 38 11.16 9.85 -27.29
CA GLU A 38 11.49 11.12 -26.62
C GLU A 38 11.35 11.00 -25.11
N ALA A 39 10.25 10.40 -24.61
CA ALA A 39 10.04 10.22 -23.19
C ALA A 39 11.05 9.25 -22.54
N LEU A 40 11.56 8.27 -23.30
CA LEU A 40 12.62 7.38 -22.82
C LEU A 40 13.97 8.10 -22.73
N ASP A 41 14.26 9.01 -23.64
CA ASP A 41 15.45 9.84 -23.61
C ASP A 41 15.37 10.85 -22.46
N GLU A 42 14.20 11.50 -22.25
CA GLU A 42 13.95 12.40 -21.12
C GLU A 42 14.03 11.69 -19.76
N GLN A 43 13.55 10.42 -19.66
CA GLN A 43 13.66 9.64 -18.42
C GLN A 43 15.11 9.30 -18.04
N GLN A 44 16.04 9.26 -18.99
CA GLN A 44 17.47 9.11 -18.68
C GLN A 44 18.05 10.37 -18.02
N GLU A 45 17.45 11.52 -18.27
CA GLU A 45 17.88 12.81 -17.66
C GLU A 45 17.11 13.14 -16.38
N ALA A 46 15.85 12.74 -16.25
CA ALA A 46 14.93 13.11 -15.16
C ALA A 46 15.12 12.35 -13.82
N THR A 47 16.09 11.46 -13.71
CA THR A 47 16.49 10.84 -12.42
C THR A 47 17.18 11.80 -11.46
N LYS A 48 17.04 13.10 -11.70
CA LYS A 48 17.46 14.18 -10.79
C LYS A 48 16.27 15.09 -10.55
N ASN A 49 15.72 15.04 -9.38
CA ASN A 49 15.15 16.19 -8.64
C ASN A 49 13.90 15.82 -7.83
N SER A 50 14.11 15.29 -6.65
CA SER A 50 13.51 15.91 -5.49
C SER A 50 14.66 16.60 -4.76
N ASP A 51 14.58 17.90 -4.54
CA ASP A 51 15.54 18.65 -3.72
C ASP A 51 15.51 18.18 -2.24
N LEU A 52 14.59 17.27 -1.91
CA LEU A 52 14.36 16.73 -0.57
C LEU A 52 15.18 15.46 -0.36
N ASP A 53 16.22 15.52 0.47
CA ASP A 53 16.94 14.33 0.91
C ASP A 53 16.14 13.59 1.99
N VAL A 54 15.21 12.73 1.54
CA VAL A 54 14.29 11.98 2.41
C VAL A 54 15.00 11.05 3.40
N ASN A 55 16.18 10.52 3.03
CA ASN A 55 16.94 9.65 3.90
C ASN A 55 17.63 10.44 5.03
N SER A 56 18.11 11.65 4.74
CA SER A 56 18.61 12.55 5.79
C SER A 56 17.49 12.94 6.75
N ILE A 57 16.30 13.25 6.24
CA ILE A 57 15.15 13.57 7.09
C ILE A 57 14.80 12.40 8.02
N ILE A 58 14.74 11.18 7.50
CA ILE A 58 14.46 9.98 8.31
C ILE A 58 15.51 9.85 9.42
N LYS A 59 16.79 10.03 9.09
CA LYS A 59 17.89 9.93 10.05
C LYS A 59 17.86 11.02 11.11
N GLU A 60 17.65 12.26 10.71
CA GLU A 60 17.60 13.41 11.61
C GLU A 60 16.40 13.35 12.56
N THR A 61 15.21 13.00 12.04
CA THR A 61 13.98 12.93 12.84
C THR A 61 13.92 11.68 13.73
N ALA A 62 14.72 10.65 13.45
CA ALA A 62 14.82 9.47 14.29
C ALA A 62 15.35 9.80 15.71
N HIS A 63 16.11 10.87 15.87
CA HIS A 63 16.60 11.33 17.16
C HIS A 63 15.61 12.22 17.93
N CYS A 64 14.55 12.66 17.26
CA CYS A 64 13.51 13.52 17.84
C CYS A 64 12.28 12.69 18.28
N ARG A 65 12.49 11.42 18.63
CA ARG A 65 11.41 10.52 19.07
C ARG A 65 10.91 10.92 20.44
N GLU A 66 9.75 11.52 20.47
CA GLU A 66 9.04 11.85 21.70
C GLU A 66 7.85 10.93 21.86
N LYS A 67 7.50 10.55 23.09
CA LYS A 67 6.25 9.85 23.33
C LYS A 67 5.09 10.84 23.29
N ALA A 68 4.08 10.48 22.51
CA ALA A 68 2.80 11.16 22.55
C ALA A 68 2.06 10.83 23.86
N ASN A 69 1.13 11.70 24.25
CA ASN A 69 0.22 11.41 25.35
C ASN A 69 -0.72 10.24 24.99
N ASP A 70 -1.38 9.67 25.97
CA ASP A 70 -2.44 8.69 25.75
C ASP A 70 -3.53 9.30 24.87
N PHE A 71 -3.85 8.63 23.77
CA PHE A 71 -4.89 9.09 22.85
C PHE A 71 -6.28 8.93 23.47
N LYS A 72 -7.12 9.96 23.32
CA LYS A 72 -8.50 10.01 23.79
C LYS A 72 -9.50 10.03 22.65
N ALA A 73 -9.14 10.67 21.55
CA ALA A 73 -10.00 10.83 20.39
C ALA A 73 -9.23 10.66 19.07
N VAL A 74 -9.68 9.72 18.27
CA VAL A 74 -9.06 9.28 17.03
C VAL A 74 -9.89 9.71 15.84
N LEU A 75 -9.29 10.34 14.82
CA LEU A 75 -9.89 10.49 13.50
C LEU A 75 -9.38 9.36 12.58
N LEU A 76 -10.29 8.51 12.08
CA LEU A 76 -9.98 7.46 11.13
C LEU A 76 -10.48 7.85 9.75
N THR A 77 -9.56 8.02 8.80
CA THR A 77 -9.91 8.10 7.37
C THR A 77 -9.83 6.71 6.75
N GLY A 78 -10.62 6.47 5.71
CA GLY A 78 -10.60 5.17 5.03
C GLY A 78 -11.32 4.03 5.75
N ALA A 79 -12.18 4.32 6.75
CA ALA A 79 -12.95 3.33 7.51
C ALA A 79 -13.85 2.41 6.65
N THR A 80 -14.12 2.76 5.40
CA THR A 80 -14.85 1.93 4.43
C THR A 80 -13.97 1.01 3.61
N GLY A 81 -12.65 1.13 3.73
CA GLY A 81 -11.66 0.30 3.04
C GLY A 81 -11.42 -1.04 3.75
N PHE A 82 -10.74 -1.97 3.06
CA PHE A 82 -10.46 -3.30 3.58
C PHE A 82 -9.65 -3.28 4.89
N LEU A 83 -8.53 -2.56 4.92
CA LEU A 83 -7.74 -2.40 6.15
C LEU A 83 -8.46 -1.50 7.16
N GLY A 84 -9.03 -0.38 6.72
CA GLY A 84 -9.62 0.61 7.61
C GLY A 84 -10.79 0.08 8.44
N VAL A 85 -11.64 -0.78 7.89
CA VAL A 85 -12.75 -1.39 8.65
C VAL A 85 -12.25 -2.36 9.72
N HIS A 86 -11.11 -3.05 9.49
CA HIS A 86 -10.50 -3.92 10.50
C HIS A 86 -9.75 -3.09 11.57
N ILE A 87 -9.10 -1.99 11.19
CA ILE A 87 -8.54 -1.02 12.14
C ILE A 87 -9.64 -0.45 13.04
N LEU A 88 -10.80 -0.09 12.46
CA LEU A 88 -11.94 0.36 13.26
C LEU A 88 -12.34 -0.70 14.29
N LYS A 89 -12.40 -1.97 13.91
CA LYS A 89 -12.71 -3.06 14.85
C LYS A 89 -11.70 -3.12 16.00
N GLU A 90 -10.41 -3.01 15.73
CA GLU A 90 -9.38 -2.99 16.79
C GLU A 90 -9.48 -1.73 17.66
N LEU A 91 -9.82 -0.58 17.06
CA LEU A 91 -10.03 0.66 17.82
C LEU A 91 -11.23 0.57 18.79
N THR A 92 -12.28 -0.18 18.44
CA THR A 92 -13.42 -0.36 19.33
C THR A 92 -13.09 -1.15 20.60
N GLU A 93 -11.95 -1.82 20.64
CA GLU A 93 -11.42 -2.49 21.84
C GLU A 93 -10.59 -1.53 22.73
N LYS A 94 -10.34 -0.30 22.25
CA LYS A 94 -9.63 0.74 23.00
C LYS A 94 -10.63 1.70 23.68
N ASN A 95 -10.19 2.33 24.76
CA ASN A 95 -11.02 3.30 25.49
C ASN A 95 -10.88 4.70 24.88
N VAL A 96 -11.23 4.87 23.60
CA VAL A 96 -11.11 6.12 22.85
C VAL A 96 -12.39 6.46 22.11
N ASP A 97 -12.64 7.74 21.89
CA ASP A 97 -13.69 8.19 20.98
C ASP A 97 -13.19 8.11 19.55
N ILE A 98 -13.98 7.53 18.64
CA ILE A 98 -13.58 7.27 17.27
C ILE A 98 -14.45 8.09 16.32
N TYR A 99 -13.81 8.94 15.53
CA TYR A 99 -14.44 9.73 14.49
C TYR A 99 -14.06 9.15 13.13
N CYS A 100 -15.03 8.58 12.39
CA CYS A 100 -14.79 8.02 11.07
C CYS A 100 -15.13 9.04 9.99
N LEU A 101 -14.11 9.59 9.31
CA LEU A 101 -14.32 10.44 8.14
C LEU A 101 -14.73 9.59 6.94
N VAL A 102 -15.95 9.74 6.47
CA VAL A 102 -16.53 8.92 5.40
C VAL A 102 -17.28 9.81 4.39
N ARG A 103 -17.22 9.45 3.12
CA ARG A 103 -17.97 10.14 2.06
C ARG A 103 -19.44 9.75 2.01
N ASN A 104 -19.77 8.55 2.50
CA ASN A 104 -21.10 7.99 2.45
C ASN A 104 -21.34 7.05 3.64
N GLU A 105 -22.32 7.38 4.48
CA GLU A 105 -22.64 6.64 5.69
C GLU A 105 -23.32 5.29 5.40
N GLU A 106 -24.13 5.19 4.36
CA GLU A 106 -24.75 3.93 3.97
C GLU A 106 -23.70 2.92 3.53
N ARG A 107 -22.72 3.36 2.72
CA ARG A 107 -21.58 2.51 2.33
C ARG A 107 -20.79 2.07 3.56
N PHE A 108 -20.56 2.95 4.52
CA PHE A 108 -19.87 2.62 5.78
C PHE A 108 -20.63 1.53 6.55
N ASN A 109 -21.94 1.69 6.76
CA ASN A 109 -22.79 0.72 7.45
C ASN A 109 -22.83 -0.63 6.71
N ASN A 110 -22.87 -0.62 5.38
CA ASN A 110 -22.84 -1.83 4.56
C ASN A 110 -21.50 -2.57 4.65
N GLN A 111 -20.38 -1.87 4.80
CA GLN A 111 -19.08 -2.49 5.05
C GLN A 111 -19.02 -3.15 6.43
N LEU A 112 -19.48 -2.46 7.48
CA LEU A 112 -19.54 -3.03 8.83
C LEU A 112 -20.36 -4.32 8.86
N LYS A 113 -21.56 -4.32 8.27
CA LYS A 113 -22.42 -5.53 8.19
C LYS A 113 -21.78 -6.67 7.41
N TYR A 114 -20.99 -6.36 6.38
CA TYR A 114 -20.31 -7.39 5.59
C TYR A 114 -19.21 -8.09 6.39
N TYR A 115 -18.40 -7.31 7.14
CA TYR A 115 -17.25 -7.88 7.83
C TYR A 115 -17.57 -8.40 9.23
N PHE A 116 -18.52 -7.81 9.95
CA PHE A 116 -18.74 -8.11 11.35
C PHE A 116 -20.20 -8.38 11.67
N ASN A 117 -20.47 -9.52 12.32
CA ASN A 117 -21.79 -9.85 12.85
C ASN A 117 -22.13 -8.96 14.06
N LYS A 118 -21.11 -8.63 14.85
CA LYS A 118 -21.19 -7.75 16.01
C LYS A 118 -19.96 -6.86 16.06
N ILE A 119 -20.17 -5.56 16.28
CA ILE A 119 -19.15 -4.57 16.57
C ILE A 119 -19.76 -3.53 17.50
N ASP A 120 -19.03 -3.15 18.54
CA ASP A 120 -19.45 -2.09 19.44
C ASP A 120 -19.18 -0.72 18.80
N LEU A 121 -20.23 0.01 18.52
CA LEU A 121 -20.17 1.34 17.91
C LEU A 121 -20.51 2.46 18.91
N SER A 122 -20.61 2.17 20.20
CA SER A 122 -21.03 3.13 21.23
C SER A 122 -20.16 4.39 21.27
N ARG A 123 -18.87 4.26 20.90
CA ARG A 123 -17.90 5.37 20.82
C ARG A 123 -17.56 5.79 19.40
N VAL A 124 -18.26 5.27 18.40
CA VAL A 124 -18.00 5.57 16.99
C VAL A 124 -18.97 6.63 16.49
N LYS A 125 -18.42 7.71 15.93
CA LYS A 125 -19.17 8.81 15.32
C LYS A 125 -18.77 8.92 13.84
N THR A 126 -19.74 9.00 12.94
CA THR A 126 -19.50 9.30 11.53
C THR A 126 -19.38 10.79 11.29
N VAL A 127 -18.39 11.18 10.51
CA VAL A 127 -18.17 12.54 10.02
C VAL A 127 -18.21 12.48 8.50
N ILE A 128 -19.22 13.13 7.91
CA ILE A 128 -19.34 13.19 6.46
C ILE A 128 -18.36 14.24 5.93
N GLY A 129 -17.37 13.76 5.15
CA GLY A 129 -16.31 14.60 4.59
C GLY A 129 -15.51 13.86 3.53
N ASP A 130 -14.51 14.54 2.98
CA ASP A 130 -13.70 14.06 1.86
C ASP A 130 -12.27 14.61 1.96
N ILE A 131 -11.27 13.72 2.06
CA ILE A 131 -9.86 14.13 2.16
C ILE A 131 -9.37 14.88 0.92
N GLU A 132 -10.01 14.69 -0.24
CA GLU A 132 -9.64 15.39 -1.49
C GLU A 132 -10.02 16.86 -1.48
N LYS A 133 -10.78 17.32 -0.49
CA LYS A 133 -11.26 18.69 -0.36
C LYS A 133 -10.56 19.42 0.77
N GLU A 134 -10.40 20.73 0.61
CA GLU A 134 -9.98 21.62 1.68
C GLU A 134 -10.84 21.45 2.93
N ASN A 135 -10.26 21.62 4.10
CA ASN A 135 -10.91 21.40 5.40
C ASN A 135 -11.58 20.01 5.50
N LEU A 136 -11.03 18.99 4.78
CA LEU A 136 -11.61 17.65 4.71
C LEU A 136 -13.07 17.63 4.20
N GLY A 137 -13.48 18.65 3.41
CA GLY A 137 -14.84 18.83 2.93
C GLY A 137 -15.86 19.24 4.02
N LEU A 138 -15.37 19.68 5.18
CA LEU A 138 -16.20 20.14 6.30
C LEU A 138 -16.44 21.65 6.23
N SER A 139 -17.54 22.13 6.84
CA SER A 139 -17.67 23.55 7.12
C SER A 139 -16.62 24.00 8.15
N GLU A 140 -16.24 25.27 8.10
CA GLU A 140 -15.23 25.85 9.00
C GLU A 140 -15.52 25.57 10.49
N SER A 141 -16.78 25.68 10.91
CA SER A 141 -17.18 25.41 12.30
C SER A 141 -17.01 23.94 12.67
N ARG A 142 -17.41 23.01 11.78
CA ARG A 142 -17.26 21.57 12.03
C ARG A 142 -15.79 21.13 12.00
N TYR A 143 -14.99 21.73 11.13
CA TYR A 143 -13.55 21.49 11.06
C TYR A 143 -12.88 21.89 12.37
N LYS A 144 -13.14 23.11 12.88
CA LYS A 144 -12.59 23.60 14.15
C LYS A 144 -13.05 22.75 15.34
N ASP A 145 -14.36 22.42 15.44
CA ASP A 145 -14.88 21.56 16.50
C ASP A 145 -14.23 20.17 16.49
N LEU A 146 -13.94 19.63 15.31
CA LEU A 146 -13.23 18.35 15.18
C LEU A 146 -11.75 18.48 15.56
N ALA A 147 -11.07 19.54 15.12
CA ALA A 147 -9.65 19.77 15.44
C ALA A 147 -9.40 19.96 16.94
N GLU A 148 -10.32 20.60 17.66
CA GLU A 148 -10.23 20.76 19.14
C GLU A 148 -10.36 19.44 19.91
N ARG A 149 -10.86 18.37 19.28
CA ARG A 149 -11.14 17.08 19.94
C ARG A 149 -10.10 16.02 19.63
N ILE A 150 -9.58 16.04 18.40
CA ILE A 150 -8.74 14.95 17.85
C ILE A 150 -7.29 15.12 18.33
N ASP A 151 -6.72 14.07 18.90
CA ASP A 151 -5.32 14.01 19.31
C ASP A 151 -4.47 13.06 18.43
N THR A 152 -5.12 12.23 17.63
CA THR A 152 -4.41 11.41 16.64
C THR A 152 -5.26 11.13 15.40
N VAL A 153 -4.64 11.09 14.24
CA VAL A 153 -5.27 10.78 12.95
C VAL A 153 -4.68 9.50 12.38
N LEU A 154 -5.52 8.48 12.20
CA LEU A 154 -5.16 7.28 11.47
C LEU A 154 -5.56 7.47 10.00
N HIS A 155 -4.58 7.83 9.16
CA HIS A 155 -4.81 8.10 7.75
C HIS A 155 -4.62 6.84 6.91
N VAL A 156 -5.74 6.14 6.66
CA VAL A 156 -5.80 4.86 5.94
C VAL A 156 -6.46 5.00 4.56
N ALA A 157 -7.11 6.13 4.30
CA ALA A 157 -7.72 6.41 3.01
C ALA A 157 -6.66 6.50 1.90
N ALA A 158 -6.84 5.73 0.83
CA ALA A 158 -6.02 5.80 -0.36
C ALA A 158 -6.77 5.28 -1.59
N ASN A 159 -6.40 5.76 -2.76
CA ASN A 159 -6.69 5.13 -4.04
C ASN A 159 -5.58 4.10 -4.31
N VAL A 160 -5.95 2.82 -4.47
CA VAL A 160 -5.01 1.69 -4.60
C VAL A 160 -4.96 1.09 -6.01
N HIS A 161 -5.47 1.80 -7.01
CA HIS A 161 -5.41 1.33 -8.39
C HIS A 161 -3.98 1.41 -8.95
N HIS A 162 -3.50 0.30 -9.51
CA HIS A 162 -2.14 0.21 -10.07
C HIS A 162 -2.04 0.69 -11.51
N ALA A 163 -3.16 0.97 -12.16
CA ALA A 163 -3.26 1.47 -13.52
C ALA A 163 -4.31 2.58 -13.59
N GLY A 164 -4.17 3.49 -14.56
CA GLY A 164 -5.06 4.62 -14.76
C GLY A 164 -4.32 5.96 -14.81
N ASP A 165 -5.05 7.04 -14.73
CA ASP A 165 -4.47 8.39 -14.71
C ASP A 165 -3.80 8.68 -13.35
N TYR A 166 -2.54 9.09 -13.39
CA TYR A 166 -1.80 9.48 -12.19
C TYR A 166 -2.49 10.62 -11.42
N ALA A 167 -3.13 11.56 -12.15
CA ALA A 167 -3.81 12.70 -11.52
C ALA A 167 -4.93 12.28 -10.54
N ASP A 168 -5.62 11.16 -10.81
CA ASP A 168 -6.64 10.64 -9.90
C ASP A 168 -6.03 10.09 -8.61
N LEU A 169 -4.88 9.40 -8.72
CA LEU A 169 -4.17 8.89 -7.55
C LEU A 169 -3.49 10.02 -6.78
N GLU A 170 -2.89 10.99 -7.48
CA GLU A 170 -2.27 12.16 -6.88
C GLU A 170 -3.26 12.97 -6.05
N ARG A 171 -4.47 13.21 -6.59
CA ARG A 171 -5.54 13.93 -5.90
C ARG A 171 -5.89 13.26 -4.57
N THR A 172 -6.10 11.93 -4.59
CA THR A 172 -6.46 11.21 -3.36
C THR A 172 -5.25 11.01 -2.45
N ASN A 173 -4.14 10.48 -2.98
CA ASN A 173 -3.04 9.97 -2.16
C ASN A 173 -2.05 11.07 -1.75
N VAL A 174 -1.80 12.06 -2.61
CA VAL A 174 -0.86 13.13 -2.31
C VAL A 174 -1.59 14.36 -1.76
N PHE A 175 -2.52 14.95 -2.51
CA PHE A 175 -3.26 16.12 -2.03
C PHE A 175 -4.17 15.79 -0.85
N GLY A 176 -4.81 14.61 -0.85
CA GLY A 176 -5.56 14.13 0.30
C GLY A 176 -4.68 14.00 1.55
N THR A 177 -3.45 13.51 1.42
CA THR A 177 -2.48 13.47 2.53
C THR A 177 -2.07 14.87 2.99
N LYS A 178 -1.85 15.84 2.07
CA LYS A 178 -1.60 17.24 2.43
C LYS A 178 -2.73 17.86 3.25
N ASN A 179 -3.98 17.61 2.86
CA ASN A 179 -5.14 18.09 3.61
C ASN A 179 -5.22 17.47 5.02
N VAL A 180 -4.86 16.19 5.16
CA VAL A 180 -4.79 15.52 6.46
C VAL A 180 -3.63 16.06 7.30
N ILE A 181 -2.47 16.33 6.70
CA ILE A 181 -1.33 17.00 7.37
C ILE A 181 -1.74 18.37 7.90
N ALA A 182 -2.44 19.18 7.09
CA ALA A 182 -2.94 20.48 7.53
C ALA A 182 -3.86 20.33 8.75
N PHE A 183 -4.82 19.39 8.69
CA PHE A 183 -5.69 19.09 9.83
C PHE A 183 -4.90 18.69 11.08
N CYS A 184 -3.88 17.81 10.94
CA CYS A 184 -3.05 17.40 12.07
C CYS A 184 -2.29 18.57 12.69
N LYS A 185 -1.79 19.52 11.87
CA LYS A 185 -1.12 20.75 12.36
C LYS A 185 -2.10 21.64 13.13
N ASP A 186 -3.32 21.82 12.62
CA ASP A 186 -4.34 22.65 13.27
C ASP A 186 -4.88 22.02 14.58
N ALA A 187 -4.91 20.69 14.64
CA ALA A 187 -5.38 19.93 15.80
C ALA A 187 -4.28 19.61 16.82
N ASP A 188 -3.02 19.92 16.56
CA ASP A 188 -1.84 19.41 17.31
C ASP A 188 -1.88 17.89 17.48
N ALA A 189 -2.31 17.18 16.44
CA ALA A 189 -2.56 15.75 16.45
C ALA A 189 -1.40 14.95 15.84
N VAL A 190 -1.16 13.74 16.37
CA VAL A 190 -0.18 12.81 15.80
C VAL A 190 -0.74 12.19 14.51
N LEU A 191 0.04 12.18 13.44
CA LEU A 191 -0.33 11.53 12.18
C LEU A 191 0.19 10.09 12.12
N GLN A 192 -0.72 9.14 11.99
CA GLN A 192 -0.44 7.72 11.72
C GLN A 192 -0.74 7.44 10.23
N HIS A 193 0.27 7.55 9.37
CA HIS A 193 0.10 7.47 7.91
C HIS A 193 0.31 6.05 7.38
N THR A 194 -0.67 5.49 6.65
CA THR A 194 -0.46 4.23 5.93
C THR A 194 0.20 4.45 4.58
N SER A 195 1.31 3.78 4.37
CA SER A 195 2.00 3.64 3.10
C SER A 195 2.02 2.19 2.63
N THR A 196 2.94 1.80 1.80
CA THR A 196 3.09 0.44 1.27
C THR A 196 4.56 0.06 1.18
N VAL A 197 4.89 -1.21 1.41
CA VAL A 197 6.23 -1.71 1.12
C VAL A 197 6.60 -1.57 -0.36
N SER A 198 5.59 -1.44 -1.23
CA SER A 198 5.80 -1.27 -2.67
C SER A 198 6.48 0.06 -3.06
N VAL A 199 6.68 1.01 -2.13
CA VAL A 199 7.52 2.21 -2.38
C VAL A 199 8.96 1.87 -2.77
N HIS A 200 9.40 0.60 -2.60
CA HIS A 200 10.65 0.11 -3.14
C HIS A 200 10.75 0.21 -4.67
N GLY A 201 9.63 0.48 -5.37
CA GLY A 201 9.60 0.66 -6.81
C GLY A 201 9.72 -0.63 -7.64
N ALA A 202 9.76 -0.47 -8.94
CA ALA A 202 9.69 -1.56 -9.90
C ALA A 202 11.05 -2.15 -10.32
N ALA A 203 12.14 -1.52 -10.14
CA ALA A 203 13.50 -2.05 -10.32
C ALA A 203 14.54 -1.04 -9.91
N THR A 204 15.61 -1.50 -9.35
CA THR A 204 16.78 -0.68 -9.32
C THR A 204 17.68 -1.03 -10.47
N VAL A 205 18.13 -0.04 -11.14
CA VAL A 205 19.13 -0.25 -12.19
C VAL A 205 20.51 0.11 -11.67
N LYS A 206 20.60 1.04 -10.74
CA LYS A 206 21.88 1.44 -10.14
C LYS A 206 21.69 1.61 -8.64
N GLN A 207 22.42 0.81 -7.90
CA GLN A 207 22.53 0.99 -6.45
C GLN A 207 23.26 2.29 -6.15
N ARG A 208 22.56 3.24 -5.58
CA ARG A 208 23.18 4.47 -5.10
C ARG A 208 24.06 4.22 -3.86
N TYR A 209 23.71 3.19 -3.09
CA TYR A 209 24.31 2.91 -1.77
C TYR A 209 24.92 1.50 -1.65
N GLY A 210 25.11 0.79 -2.75
CA GLY A 210 25.76 -0.52 -2.75
C GLY A 210 24.93 -1.67 -2.18
N LYS A 211 23.68 -1.45 -1.78
CA LYS A 211 22.75 -2.47 -1.24
C LYS A 211 21.35 -2.26 -1.82
N ASN A 212 20.73 -3.37 -2.23
CA ASN A 212 19.32 -3.41 -2.61
C ASN A 212 18.48 -3.83 -1.40
N ILE A 213 18.63 -3.14 -0.27
CA ILE A 213 17.88 -3.40 0.95
C ILE A 213 17.01 -2.19 1.22
N LEU A 214 15.72 -2.42 1.43
CA LEU A 214 14.79 -1.45 1.97
C LEU A 214 14.39 -1.92 3.37
N ASP A 215 14.85 -1.20 4.37
CA ASP A 215 14.43 -1.35 5.76
C ASP A 215 13.71 -0.09 6.27
N GLU A 216 13.36 -0.06 7.55
CA GLU A 216 12.61 1.04 8.15
C GLU A 216 13.40 2.34 8.25
N SER A 217 14.72 2.31 8.02
CA SER A 217 15.60 3.49 8.14
C SER A 217 15.79 4.26 6.83
N ILE A 218 15.21 3.79 5.72
CA ILE A 218 15.49 4.36 4.39
C ILE A 218 14.21 4.37 3.52
N LEU A 219 14.11 5.35 2.64
CA LEU A 219 13.08 5.42 1.60
C LEU A 219 13.69 5.42 0.20
N ASP A 220 14.67 6.27 -0.05
CA ASP A 220 15.35 6.37 -1.35
C ASP A 220 16.57 5.45 -1.39
N ILE A 221 16.46 4.40 -2.20
CA ILE A 221 17.55 3.47 -2.53
C ILE A 221 17.97 3.59 -4.00
N GLY A 222 17.50 4.63 -4.71
CA GLY A 222 17.69 4.83 -6.14
C GLY A 222 16.73 3.97 -6.99
N GLN A 223 15.62 3.55 -6.42
CA GLN A 223 14.58 2.77 -7.11
C GLN A 223 13.76 3.62 -8.08
N ARG A 224 13.19 2.95 -9.07
CA ARG A 224 12.24 3.55 -10.02
C ARG A 224 10.82 3.40 -9.48
N TYR A 225 10.36 4.39 -8.73
CA TYR A 225 9.00 4.41 -8.20
C TYR A 225 7.96 4.98 -9.18
N GLU A 226 8.41 5.72 -10.20
CA GLU A 226 7.56 6.37 -11.21
C GLU A 226 6.91 5.38 -12.18
N ASP A 227 7.46 4.18 -12.30
CA ASP A 227 7.02 3.15 -13.25
C ASP A 227 5.59 2.63 -12.96
N ASN A 228 5.05 2.92 -11.79
CA ASN A 228 3.69 2.54 -11.41
C ASN A 228 2.99 3.70 -10.72
N VAL A 229 1.83 4.11 -11.21
CA VAL A 229 1.07 5.27 -10.73
C VAL A 229 0.71 5.19 -9.24
N TYR A 230 0.39 4.00 -8.73
CA TYR A 230 0.12 3.79 -7.31
C TYR A 230 1.39 3.96 -6.48
N ILE A 231 2.47 3.29 -6.85
CA ILE A 231 3.76 3.35 -6.15
C ILE A 231 4.25 4.80 -6.11
N ARG A 232 4.21 5.49 -7.26
CA ARG A 232 4.56 6.91 -7.36
C ARG A 232 3.75 7.76 -6.38
N SER A 233 2.44 7.60 -6.37
CA SER A 233 1.57 8.41 -5.50
C SER A 233 1.83 8.16 -4.02
N LYS A 234 2.14 6.91 -3.61
CA LYS A 234 2.46 6.58 -2.21
C LYS A 234 3.86 7.05 -1.81
N TYR A 235 4.83 6.97 -2.72
CA TYR A 235 6.16 7.52 -2.50
C TYR A 235 6.09 9.04 -2.30
N CYS A 236 5.41 9.77 -3.18
CA CYS A 236 5.19 11.21 -3.05
C CYS A 236 4.43 11.57 -1.75
N ALA A 237 3.43 10.78 -1.36
CA ALA A 237 2.73 11.00 -0.10
C ALA A 237 3.65 10.81 1.12
N GLU A 238 4.55 9.83 1.12
CA GLU A 238 5.57 9.70 2.18
C GLU A 238 6.51 10.91 2.23
N GLN A 239 6.91 11.45 1.07
CA GLN A 239 7.73 12.67 1.02
C GLN A 239 7.04 13.86 1.71
N GLU A 240 5.72 14.04 1.50
CA GLU A 240 4.94 15.10 2.17
C GLU A 240 4.88 14.88 3.69
N VAL A 241 4.72 13.63 4.15
CA VAL A 241 4.73 13.30 5.58
C VAL A 241 6.12 13.56 6.19
N LEU A 242 7.19 13.18 5.49
CA LEU A 242 8.57 13.43 5.94
C LEU A 242 8.89 14.93 5.97
N ALA A 243 8.43 15.69 4.96
CA ALA A 243 8.58 17.15 4.97
C ALA A 243 7.83 17.77 6.17
N ALA A 244 6.63 17.29 6.48
CA ALA A 244 5.88 17.77 7.64
C ALA A 244 6.57 17.48 9.00
N ARG A 245 7.40 16.43 9.09
CA ARG A 245 8.24 16.17 10.28
C ARG A 245 9.27 17.28 10.50
N LEU A 246 9.88 17.81 9.44
CA LEU A 246 10.81 18.93 9.54
C LEU A 246 10.14 20.18 10.11
N ASP A 247 8.84 20.34 9.84
CA ASP A 247 8.01 21.40 10.40
C ASP A 247 7.52 21.10 11.83
N GLY A 248 7.96 19.99 12.44
CA GLY A 248 7.64 19.60 13.82
C GLY A 248 6.40 18.74 13.98
N LEU A 249 5.72 18.32 12.91
CA LEU A 249 4.57 17.40 13.03
C LEU A 249 5.02 16.01 13.50
N LYS A 250 4.44 15.50 14.57
CA LYS A 250 4.65 14.14 15.05
C LYS A 250 3.95 13.15 14.12
N THR A 251 4.71 12.22 13.52
CA THR A 251 4.14 11.29 12.54
C THR A 251 4.70 9.89 12.72
N ASN A 252 3.92 8.88 12.34
CA ASN A 252 4.42 7.53 12.08
C ASN A 252 3.99 7.10 10.68
N ILE A 253 4.85 6.32 10.00
CA ILE A 253 4.61 5.79 8.66
C ILE A 253 4.55 4.27 8.77
N TYR A 254 3.49 3.69 8.21
CA TYR A 254 3.27 2.24 8.18
C TYR A 254 3.27 1.76 6.74
N ARG A 255 4.37 1.15 6.31
CA ARG A 255 4.48 0.53 4.99
C ARG A 255 3.87 -0.86 5.05
N ILE A 256 2.64 -0.95 4.55
CA ILE A 256 1.82 -2.16 4.60
C ILE A 256 2.26 -3.15 3.52
N GLY A 257 2.34 -4.43 3.88
CA GLY A 257 2.60 -5.54 2.96
C GLY A 257 1.38 -5.97 2.14
N ASN A 258 1.45 -7.17 1.56
CA ASN A 258 0.36 -7.72 0.76
C ASN A 258 -0.77 -8.21 1.67
N LEU A 259 -1.86 -7.44 1.75
CA LEU A 259 -3.02 -7.81 2.55
C LEU A 259 -3.76 -9.00 1.94
N THR A 260 -3.99 -10.00 2.77
CA THR A 260 -4.74 -11.20 2.44
C THR A 260 -6.04 -11.28 3.24
N TRP A 261 -6.74 -12.41 3.15
CA TRP A 261 -7.97 -12.69 3.88
C TRP A 261 -7.82 -12.54 5.39
N ARG A 262 -8.93 -12.43 6.06
CA ARG A 262 -9.01 -12.46 7.52
C ARG A 262 -8.78 -13.89 8.03
N THR A 263 -7.86 -14.07 8.98
CA THR A 263 -7.68 -15.36 9.66
C THR A 263 -8.96 -15.74 10.43
N GLY A 264 -9.22 -17.03 10.49
CA GLY A 264 -10.35 -17.60 11.23
C GLY A 264 -11.61 -17.82 10.41
N ASP A 265 -11.94 -16.98 9.40
CA ASP A 265 -13.12 -17.18 8.54
C ASP A 265 -12.84 -16.98 7.04
N GLY A 266 -11.61 -16.68 6.66
CA GLY A 266 -11.20 -16.52 5.26
C GLY A 266 -11.84 -15.32 4.55
N ARG A 267 -12.51 -14.42 5.27
CA ARG A 267 -13.22 -13.31 4.63
C ARG A 267 -12.26 -12.32 4.00
N PHE A 268 -12.49 -12.07 2.72
CA PHE A 268 -11.67 -11.18 1.90
C PHE A 268 -12.38 -9.85 1.61
N GLN A 269 -11.68 -8.92 0.96
CA GLN A 269 -12.29 -7.64 0.61
C GLN A 269 -13.55 -7.81 -0.24
N LYS A 270 -14.59 -7.04 0.09
CA LYS A 270 -15.89 -7.12 -0.59
C LYS A 270 -15.77 -6.86 -2.11
N ASN A 271 -14.85 -5.98 -2.49
CA ASN A 271 -14.53 -5.64 -3.88
C ASN A 271 -13.33 -6.46 -4.40
N SER A 272 -13.42 -7.79 -4.27
CA SER A 272 -12.33 -8.70 -4.63
C SER A 272 -11.98 -8.69 -6.11
N VAL A 273 -12.93 -8.31 -6.97
CA VAL A 273 -12.73 -8.20 -8.43
C VAL A 273 -11.68 -7.16 -8.85
N ASP A 274 -11.31 -6.25 -7.95
CA ASP A 274 -10.28 -5.24 -8.21
C ASP A 274 -8.97 -5.55 -7.47
N ASN A 275 -8.88 -6.72 -6.81
CA ASN A 275 -7.69 -7.11 -6.07
C ASN A 275 -6.71 -7.91 -6.94
N GLY A 276 -5.64 -7.26 -7.36
CA GLY A 276 -4.63 -7.87 -8.21
C GLY A 276 -3.92 -9.09 -7.59
N TYR A 277 -3.75 -9.13 -6.26
CA TYR A 277 -3.18 -10.29 -5.58
C TYR A 277 -4.09 -11.52 -5.70
N LEU A 278 -5.39 -11.36 -5.52
CA LEU A 278 -6.35 -12.46 -5.68
C LEU A 278 -6.37 -12.97 -7.12
N HIS A 279 -6.38 -12.08 -8.11
CA HIS A 279 -6.27 -12.47 -9.53
C HIS A 279 -4.99 -13.25 -9.81
N ARG A 280 -3.86 -12.84 -9.23
CA ARG A 280 -2.60 -13.57 -9.33
C ARG A 280 -2.72 -14.99 -8.76
N VAL A 281 -3.29 -15.14 -7.57
CA VAL A 281 -3.49 -16.48 -6.95
C VAL A 281 -4.41 -17.33 -7.80
N HIS A 282 -5.53 -16.79 -8.27
CA HIS A 282 -6.47 -17.51 -9.15
C HIS A 282 -5.79 -17.93 -10.47
N ALA A 283 -5.05 -17.05 -11.10
CA ALA A 283 -4.34 -17.37 -12.34
C ALA A 283 -3.33 -18.50 -12.16
N ILE A 284 -2.53 -18.44 -11.10
CA ILE A 284 -1.55 -19.48 -10.76
C ILE A 284 -2.27 -20.82 -10.54
N LEU A 285 -3.36 -20.83 -9.77
CA LEU A 285 -4.17 -22.05 -9.53
C LEU A 285 -4.79 -22.59 -10.81
N LYS A 286 -5.39 -21.73 -11.66
CA LYS A 286 -5.96 -22.11 -12.96
C LYS A 286 -4.94 -22.71 -13.91
N LEU A 287 -3.76 -22.12 -13.97
CA LEU A 287 -2.70 -22.55 -14.87
C LEU A 287 -1.97 -23.81 -14.34
N GLY A 288 -2.09 -24.10 -13.04
CA GLY A 288 -1.43 -25.25 -12.40
C GLY A 288 0.09 -25.20 -12.59
N MET A 289 0.70 -24.01 -12.64
CA MET A 289 2.11 -23.84 -12.88
C MET A 289 2.75 -22.77 -12.02
N VAL A 290 4.01 -22.97 -11.69
CA VAL A 290 4.85 -22.03 -10.96
C VAL A 290 6.07 -21.73 -11.80
N ASN A 291 6.34 -20.47 -12.06
CA ASN A 291 7.54 -20.08 -12.77
C ASN A 291 8.80 -20.37 -11.91
N GLU A 292 9.80 -21.01 -12.47
CA GLU A 292 11.07 -21.37 -11.80
C GLU A 292 11.76 -20.21 -11.06
N ASN A 293 11.53 -18.98 -11.53
CA ASN A 293 12.09 -17.78 -10.92
C ASN A 293 11.19 -17.19 -9.85
N MET A 294 9.87 -17.41 -9.88
CA MET A 294 8.96 -16.91 -8.85
C MET A 294 9.11 -17.66 -7.52
N ASP A 295 9.51 -18.94 -7.58
CA ASP A 295 9.66 -19.74 -6.38
C ASP A 295 10.90 -19.36 -5.52
N LYS A 296 11.83 -18.62 -6.12
CA LYS A 296 12.98 -18.06 -5.40
C LYS A 296 12.63 -16.86 -4.51
N TYR A 297 11.46 -16.25 -4.72
CA TYR A 297 11.03 -15.03 -4.01
C TYR A 297 9.73 -15.32 -3.26
N PRO A 298 9.82 -15.59 -1.97
CA PRO A 298 8.66 -15.84 -1.14
C PRO A 298 7.77 -14.60 -1.06
N THR A 299 6.48 -14.82 -0.96
CA THR A 299 5.48 -13.73 -0.84
C THR A 299 5.06 -13.61 0.61
N ASP A 300 4.94 -12.38 1.10
CA ASP A 300 4.30 -12.13 2.39
C ASP A 300 2.80 -12.39 2.27
N LEU A 301 2.27 -13.10 3.24
CA LEU A 301 0.85 -13.30 3.44
C LEU A 301 0.47 -12.55 4.70
N THR A 302 -0.01 -11.32 4.55
CA THR A 302 -0.34 -10.47 5.68
C THR A 302 -1.84 -10.43 5.88
N ALA A 303 -2.35 -11.25 6.82
CA ALA A 303 -3.77 -11.28 7.14
C ALA A 303 -4.27 -9.92 7.61
N VAL A 304 -5.36 -9.43 7.03
CA VAL A 304 -5.86 -8.06 7.24
C VAL A 304 -6.17 -7.74 8.69
N ASN A 305 -6.75 -8.68 9.44
CA ASN A 305 -7.07 -8.51 10.85
C ASN A 305 -5.81 -8.48 11.73
N GLU A 306 -4.80 -9.28 11.42
CA GLU A 306 -3.51 -9.23 12.12
C GLU A 306 -2.77 -7.93 11.81
N CYS A 307 -2.78 -7.50 10.55
CA CYS A 307 -2.22 -6.22 10.16
C CYS A 307 -2.90 -5.04 10.89
N ALA A 308 -4.22 -5.05 10.97
CA ALA A 308 -4.99 -4.04 11.71
C ALA A 308 -4.64 -4.01 13.20
N LYS A 309 -4.55 -5.19 13.83
CA LYS A 309 -4.17 -5.32 15.23
C LYS A 309 -2.74 -4.84 15.47
N ALA A 310 -1.80 -5.24 14.60
CA ALA A 310 -0.41 -4.80 14.67
C ALA A 310 -0.30 -3.28 14.51
N PHE A 311 -1.03 -2.70 13.54
CA PHE A 311 -1.11 -1.26 13.32
C PHE A 311 -1.59 -0.53 14.58
N VAL A 312 -2.73 -0.92 15.13
CA VAL A 312 -3.30 -0.27 16.32
C VAL A 312 -2.39 -0.44 17.53
N ASN A 313 -1.78 -1.61 17.72
CA ASN A 313 -0.82 -1.80 18.80
C ASN A 313 0.36 -0.82 18.71
N LEU A 314 0.98 -0.68 17.53
CA LEU A 314 2.09 0.25 17.32
C LEU A 314 1.63 1.71 17.46
N ALA A 315 0.47 2.07 16.90
CA ALA A 315 -0.05 3.44 17.01
C ALA A 315 -0.27 3.86 18.47
N PHE A 316 -0.62 2.91 19.35
CA PHE A 316 -0.88 3.16 20.78
C PHE A 316 0.32 2.92 21.70
N THR A 317 1.54 2.75 21.18
CA THR A 317 2.77 2.77 22.01
C THR A 317 3.12 4.17 22.48
N GLY A 318 2.59 5.20 21.84
CA GLY A 318 2.97 6.59 22.03
C GLY A 318 4.27 6.99 21.33
N ASP A 319 4.98 6.06 20.68
CA ASP A 319 6.19 6.37 19.91
C ASP A 319 5.81 7.24 18.70
N THR A 320 6.65 8.23 18.37
CA THR A 320 6.47 9.14 17.23
C THR A 320 7.71 9.20 16.35
N ASN A 321 7.53 9.67 15.13
CA ASN A 321 8.56 9.76 14.09
C ASN A 321 9.19 8.41 13.72
N GLU A 322 8.38 7.37 13.84
CA GLU A 322 8.73 6.00 13.48
C GLU A 322 8.33 5.67 12.04
N ILE A 323 9.03 4.70 11.47
CA ILE A 323 8.64 4.03 10.23
C ILE A 323 8.56 2.54 10.54
N TYR A 324 7.48 1.90 10.10
CA TYR A 324 7.24 0.49 10.31
C TYR A 324 6.99 -0.23 8.98
N HIS A 325 7.63 -1.38 8.78
CA HIS A 325 7.32 -2.29 7.70
C HIS A 325 6.34 -3.36 8.19
N LEU A 326 5.05 -3.09 8.00
CA LEU A 326 3.97 -3.84 8.61
C LEU A 326 3.48 -4.98 7.70
N TYR A 327 4.21 -6.08 7.73
CA TYR A 327 3.87 -7.32 7.04
C TYR A 327 4.29 -8.55 7.86
N ASN A 328 3.64 -9.69 7.58
CA ASN A 328 3.97 -10.94 8.24
C ASN A 328 5.37 -11.43 7.77
N PRO A 329 6.36 -11.57 8.68
CA PRO A 329 7.70 -12.01 8.33
C PRO A 329 7.78 -13.51 7.96
N ASN A 330 6.71 -14.26 8.20
CA ASN A 330 6.64 -15.68 7.89
C ASN A 330 6.26 -15.87 6.42
N PHE A 331 7.21 -15.62 5.54
CA PHE A 331 7.01 -15.73 4.10
C PHE A 331 6.67 -17.16 3.67
N LEU A 332 5.80 -17.28 2.68
CA LEU A 332 5.46 -18.54 2.04
C LEU A 332 5.90 -18.54 0.58
N LYS A 333 6.65 -19.56 0.17
CA LYS A 333 6.93 -19.79 -1.24
C LYS A 333 5.66 -20.23 -1.96
N THR A 334 5.51 -19.85 -3.22
CA THR A 334 4.37 -20.26 -4.03
C THR A 334 4.23 -21.78 -4.11
N GLU A 335 5.35 -22.49 -4.25
CA GLU A 335 5.38 -23.96 -4.24
C GLU A 335 4.84 -24.56 -2.94
N ASP A 336 5.23 -23.99 -1.79
CA ASP A 336 4.75 -24.47 -0.48
C ASP A 336 3.25 -24.19 -0.29
N MET A 337 2.73 -23.13 -0.91
CA MET A 337 1.28 -22.86 -0.94
C MET A 337 0.53 -23.98 -1.66
N PHE A 338 1.00 -24.40 -2.84
CA PHE A 338 0.39 -25.51 -3.58
C PHE A 338 0.44 -26.82 -2.78
N LYS A 339 1.59 -27.14 -2.17
CA LYS A 339 1.74 -28.32 -1.32
C LYS A 339 0.78 -28.31 -0.13
N ARG A 340 0.61 -27.16 0.53
CA ARG A 340 -0.32 -27.02 1.68
C ARG A 340 -1.77 -27.13 1.28
N LEU A 341 -2.12 -26.64 0.09
CA LEU A 341 -3.48 -26.72 -0.45
C LEU A 341 -3.80 -28.11 -1.06
N ASP A 342 -2.79 -28.97 -1.22
CA ASP A 342 -2.89 -30.26 -1.92
C ASP A 342 -3.40 -30.11 -3.37
N VAL A 343 -2.89 -29.08 -4.06
CA VAL A 343 -3.23 -28.77 -5.45
C VAL A 343 -2.04 -29.16 -6.34
N PRO A 344 -2.27 -29.92 -7.42
CA PRO A 344 -1.21 -30.30 -8.33
C PRO A 344 -0.67 -29.09 -9.07
N TYR A 345 0.65 -29.03 -9.25
CA TYR A 345 1.34 -28.01 -10.00
C TYR A 345 2.57 -28.54 -10.71
N ARG A 346 3.10 -27.78 -11.65
CA ARG A 346 4.39 -28.05 -12.30
C ARG A 346 5.25 -26.80 -12.29
N ILE A 347 6.56 -26.97 -12.16
CA ILE A 347 7.51 -25.88 -12.30
C ILE A 347 7.83 -25.73 -13.79
N VAL A 348 7.74 -24.51 -14.31
CA VAL A 348 7.95 -24.19 -15.71
C VAL A 348 8.98 -23.10 -15.89
N SER A 349 9.62 -23.05 -17.05
CA SER A 349 10.56 -21.99 -17.41
C SER A 349 9.85 -20.62 -17.56
N THR A 350 10.63 -19.56 -17.51
CA THR A 350 10.11 -18.21 -17.77
C THR A 350 9.52 -18.12 -19.18
N GLN A 351 10.12 -18.74 -20.18
CA GLN A 351 9.63 -18.75 -21.54
C GLN A 351 8.27 -19.45 -21.65
N GLU A 352 8.15 -20.66 -21.09
CA GLU A 352 6.88 -21.41 -21.09
C GLU A 352 5.78 -20.66 -20.32
N THR A 353 6.13 -19.98 -19.22
CA THR A 353 5.20 -19.14 -18.48
C THR A 353 4.65 -18.02 -19.36
N ILE A 354 5.52 -17.30 -20.06
CA ILE A 354 5.14 -16.20 -20.95
C ILE A 354 4.20 -16.73 -22.04
N GLU A 355 4.60 -17.79 -22.75
CA GLU A 355 3.81 -18.38 -23.84
C GLU A 355 2.42 -18.82 -23.36
N THR A 356 2.35 -19.51 -22.21
CA THR A 356 1.08 -19.99 -21.65
C THR A 356 0.18 -18.85 -21.19
N VAL A 357 0.74 -17.83 -20.52
CA VAL A 357 -0.01 -16.65 -20.08
C VAL A 357 -0.56 -15.87 -21.26
N PHE A 358 0.24 -15.64 -22.29
CA PHE A 358 -0.23 -14.94 -23.51
C PHE A 358 -1.29 -15.74 -24.27
N ALA A 359 -1.14 -17.07 -24.36
CA ALA A 359 -2.14 -17.94 -25.00
C ALA A 359 -3.51 -17.93 -24.28
N ASN A 360 -3.55 -17.55 -23.03
CA ASN A 360 -4.76 -17.51 -22.19
C ASN A 360 -5.13 -16.10 -21.71
N ALA A 361 -4.62 -15.06 -22.36
CA ALA A 361 -4.79 -13.65 -21.94
C ALA A 361 -6.24 -13.14 -22.00
N ASP A 362 -7.16 -13.86 -22.61
CA ASP A 362 -8.59 -13.55 -22.59
C ASP A 362 -9.25 -13.83 -21.23
N ASP A 363 -8.63 -14.69 -20.39
CA ASP A 363 -9.05 -14.89 -19.00
C ASP A 363 -8.60 -13.70 -18.13
N ARG A 364 -9.53 -13.09 -17.42
CA ARG A 364 -9.29 -11.90 -16.60
C ARG A 364 -8.20 -12.10 -15.54
N ASP A 365 -8.22 -13.24 -14.84
CA ASP A 365 -7.24 -13.51 -13.79
C ASP A 365 -5.83 -13.62 -14.39
N ILE A 366 -5.73 -14.31 -15.52
CA ILE A 366 -4.46 -14.51 -16.23
C ILE A 366 -3.95 -13.19 -16.80
N HIS A 367 -4.84 -12.35 -17.32
CA HIS A 367 -4.50 -11.01 -17.81
C HIS A 367 -3.89 -10.13 -16.71
N VAL A 368 -4.53 -10.09 -15.53
CA VAL A 368 -4.01 -9.35 -14.38
C VAL A 368 -2.70 -9.95 -13.88
N TYR A 369 -2.58 -11.28 -13.88
CA TYR A 369 -1.33 -11.96 -13.52
C TYR A 369 -0.18 -11.61 -14.48
N MET A 370 -0.46 -11.52 -15.77
CA MET A 370 0.52 -11.08 -16.79
C MET A 370 1.05 -9.68 -16.46
N PHE A 371 0.17 -8.74 -16.12
CA PHE A 371 0.55 -7.39 -15.69
C PHE A 371 1.48 -7.42 -14.46
N TYR A 372 1.12 -8.21 -13.45
CA TYR A 372 1.96 -8.37 -12.25
C TYR A 372 3.31 -9.04 -12.53
N MET A 373 3.38 -9.98 -13.46
CA MET A 373 4.65 -10.59 -13.88
C MET A 373 5.61 -9.55 -14.45
N ILE A 374 5.11 -8.66 -15.28
CA ILE A 374 5.90 -7.59 -15.91
C ILE A 374 6.43 -6.64 -14.82
N ILE A 375 5.59 -6.22 -13.88
CA ILE A 375 5.99 -5.33 -12.78
C ILE A 375 6.95 -6.04 -11.82
N SER A 376 6.60 -7.23 -11.34
CA SER A 376 7.39 -7.97 -10.35
C SER A 376 8.75 -8.41 -10.88
N GLY A 377 8.87 -8.64 -12.19
CA GLY A 377 10.14 -8.97 -12.84
C GLY A 377 11.21 -7.91 -12.63
N ARG A 378 10.80 -6.67 -12.33
CA ARG A 378 11.66 -5.51 -12.15
C ARG A 378 12.07 -5.27 -10.69
N SER A 379 11.29 -5.75 -9.72
CA SER A 379 11.54 -5.51 -8.27
C SER A 379 12.37 -6.61 -7.60
N ARG A 380 12.89 -7.59 -8.34
CA ARG A 380 13.54 -8.79 -7.80
C ARG A 380 14.86 -8.58 -7.08
N ASN A 381 15.42 -7.37 -7.16
CA ASN A 381 16.74 -7.10 -6.59
C ASN A 381 16.66 -6.31 -5.27
N ILE A 382 15.49 -6.15 -4.70
CA ILE A 382 15.30 -5.42 -3.44
C ILE A 382 14.87 -6.40 -2.36
N GLU A 383 15.70 -6.54 -1.34
CA GLU A 383 15.39 -7.26 -0.12
C GLU A 383 14.67 -6.30 0.84
N MET A 384 13.44 -6.64 1.21
CA MET A 384 12.70 -5.91 2.24
C MET A 384 12.95 -6.52 3.60
N LYS A 385 13.16 -5.68 4.60
CA LYS A 385 13.38 -6.06 5.99
C LYS A 385 12.35 -5.41 6.90
N ASN A 386 11.99 -6.09 7.98
CA ASN A 386 11.09 -5.58 9.01
C ASN A 386 11.47 -6.03 10.43
N GLU A 387 12.74 -6.29 10.64
CA GLU A 387 13.23 -6.77 11.94
C GLU A 387 12.95 -5.75 13.05
N TYR A 388 13.08 -4.45 12.76
CA TYR A 388 12.75 -3.39 13.70
C TYR A 388 11.25 -3.41 14.06
N THR A 389 10.38 -3.46 13.08
CA THR A 389 8.93 -3.53 13.28
C THR A 389 8.53 -4.77 14.09
N VAL A 390 9.12 -5.93 13.77
CA VAL A 390 8.87 -7.18 14.51
C VAL A 390 9.31 -7.08 15.97
N ALA A 391 10.46 -6.45 16.23
CA ALA A 391 10.94 -6.21 17.59
C ALA A 391 9.98 -5.31 18.37
N LYS A 392 9.55 -4.20 17.79
CA LYS A 392 8.57 -3.28 18.38
C LYS A 392 7.21 -3.94 18.64
N LEU A 393 6.71 -4.76 17.73
CA LEU A 393 5.48 -5.50 17.92
C LEU A 393 5.56 -6.49 19.09
N ARG A 394 6.71 -7.15 19.29
CA ARG A 394 6.93 -8.04 20.44
C ARG A 394 6.81 -7.31 21.77
N GLU A 395 7.25 -6.06 21.85
CA GLU A 395 7.10 -5.22 23.06
C GLU A 395 5.62 -5.00 23.41
N THR A 396 4.71 -5.02 22.41
CA THR A 396 3.25 -4.93 22.63
C THR A 396 2.58 -6.28 22.92
N GLY A 397 3.33 -7.36 22.99
CA GLY A 397 2.81 -8.73 23.12
C GLY A 397 2.23 -9.30 21.83
N PHE A 398 2.38 -8.62 20.68
CA PHE A 398 1.88 -9.12 19.40
C PHE A 398 2.87 -10.10 18.76
N LYS A 399 2.30 -11.14 18.14
CA LYS A 399 3.04 -12.10 17.32
C LYS A 399 2.23 -12.42 16.07
N TRP A 400 2.89 -12.40 14.92
CA TRP A 400 2.30 -12.84 13.65
C TRP A 400 2.04 -14.35 13.66
N SER A 401 0.93 -14.76 13.08
CA SER A 401 0.62 -16.17 12.86
C SER A 401 1.49 -16.77 11.77
N GLU A 402 1.81 -18.06 11.93
CA GLU A 402 2.42 -18.84 10.86
C GLU A 402 1.37 -19.14 9.77
N PRO A 403 1.70 -18.97 8.47
CA PRO A 403 0.76 -19.30 7.40
C PRO A 403 0.63 -20.82 7.26
N THR A 404 -0.25 -21.42 8.07
CA THR A 404 -0.63 -22.83 8.01
C THR A 404 -1.69 -23.07 6.93
N ARG A 405 -2.23 -24.29 6.83
CA ARG A 405 -3.33 -24.60 5.92
C ARG A 405 -4.63 -23.88 6.31
N GLU A 406 -4.83 -23.64 7.59
CA GLU A 406 -5.99 -22.94 8.16
C GLU A 406 -5.84 -21.42 8.12
N TYR A 407 -4.64 -20.91 7.83
CA TYR A 407 -4.36 -19.47 7.68
C TYR A 407 -4.98 -18.94 6.43
#